data_8de8aadc0d0671af3cc95a0a8c455eb9
#
_entry.id   8de8aadc0d0671af3cc95a0a8c455eb9
#
_cell.length_a   1.000
_cell.length_b   1.000
_cell.length_c   1.000
_cell.angle_alpha   90.00
_cell.angle_beta   90.00
_cell.angle_gamma   90.00
#
_symmetry.space_group_name_H-M   'P 1'
#
loop_
_entity.id
_entity.type
_entity.pdbx_description
1 polymer ?
#
loop_
_entity_poly.entity_id
_entity_poly.type
_entity_poly.pdbx_seq_one_letter_code
_entity_poly.pdbx_strand_id
1 'polypeptide(L)'
;MFQKIMFLFLLFPLTFFVAHEDEKVVVTEEKSTAADTLIRRDAVIDFAKNYLGKPYCYSCSNPDKGFDCSGFVQYVYKNFNIPVPRSSSEYGAIGASLKPEDFKIGDVLVFYGYRNSTSIGHVGIICEANGMSSKFIHASSGKVKGVIISELNSEMYTRRFYKCIDVIGNK
;
A
#
# COMPACT_ATOMS: atom_id res chain seq x y z
N MET A 1 27.27 -89.96 29.62
CA MET A 1 28.29 -89.23 28.88
C MET A 1 27.60 -88.20 28.00
N PHE A 2 27.65 -86.98 28.45
CA PHE A 2 26.76 -85.90 27.88
C PHE A 2 27.54 -85.13 26.81
N GLN A 3 26.96 -85.08 25.59
CA GLN A 3 27.54 -84.37 24.48
C GLN A 3 26.82 -82.98 24.45
N LYS A 4 27.62 -81.93 24.66
CA LYS A 4 27.17 -80.51 24.60
C LYS A 4 27.07 -80.07 23.15
N ILE A 5 25.84 -79.75 22.74
CA ILE A 5 25.63 -79.09 21.47
C ILE A 5 25.73 -77.58 21.70
N MET A 6 26.70 -76.99 21.00
CA MET A 6 26.99 -75.59 21.05
C MET A 6 26.20 -74.90 19.91
N PHE A 7 25.16 -74.12 20.23
CA PHE A 7 24.45 -73.30 19.27
C PHE A 7 25.23 -71.98 19.00
N LEU A 8 25.68 -71.90 17.77
CA LEU A 8 26.34 -70.66 17.27
C LEU A 8 25.27 -69.68 16.80
N PHE A 9 25.05 -68.63 17.59
CA PHE A 9 24.19 -67.49 17.16
C PHE A 9 24.96 -66.60 16.19
N LEU A 10 24.57 -66.66 14.92
CA LEU A 10 24.99 -65.70 13.90
C LEU A 10 24.19 -64.41 14.08
N LEU A 11 24.87 -63.38 14.62
CA LEU A 11 24.38 -62.01 14.67
C LEU A 11 24.49 -61.40 13.27
N PHE A 12 23.37 -61.25 12.58
CA PHE A 12 23.27 -60.41 11.39
C PHE A 12 23.13 -58.95 11.81
N PRO A 13 23.96 -58.02 11.35
CA PRO A 13 23.73 -56.60 11.58
C PRO A 13 22.59 -56.13 10.66
N LEU A 14 21.47 -55.71 11.29
CA LEU A 14 20.39 -55.02 10.63
C LEU A 14 20.85 -53.60 10.28
N THR A 15 21.31 -53.42 9.04
CA THR A 15 21.58 -52.06 8.52
C THR A 15 20.25 -51.32 8.30
N PHE A 16 19.97 -50.40 9.19
CA PHE A 16 18.85 -49.47 9.05
C PHE A 16 19.19 -48.48 7.92
N PHE A 17 18.62 -48.68 6.75
CA PHE A 17 18.70 -47.75 5.65
C PHE A 17 17.69 -46.62 5.95
N VAL A 18 18.17 -45.49 6.49
CA VAL A 18 17.38 -44.30 6.62
C VAL A 18 17.27 -43.65 5.24
N ALA A 19 16.15 -43.83 4.59
CA ALA A 19 15.82 -43.06 3.41
C ALA A 19 15.63 -41.60 3.84
N HIS A 20 16.53 -40.75 3.38
CA HIS A 20 16.39 -39.30 3.49
C HIS A 20 15.37 -38.86 2.42
N GLU A 21 14.13 -38.72 2.80
CA GLU A 21 13.16 -38.04 1.95
C GLU A 21 13.50 -36.54 1.93
N ASP A 22 13.93 -36.06 0.78
CA ASP A 22 14.07 -34.64 0.50
C ASP A 22 12.67 -34.00 0.59
N GLU A 23 12.35 -33.41 1.75
CA GLU A 23 11.17 -32.59 1.96
C GLU A 23 11.31 -31.33 1.09
N LYS A 24 10.72 -31.39 -0.11
CA LYS A 24 10.53 -30.21 -0.94
C LYS A 24 9.68 -29.23 -0.15
N VAL A 25 10.34 -28.21 0.41
CA VAL A 25 9.65 -27.03 0.93
C VAL A 25 8.92 -26.40 -0.24
N VAL A 26 7.64 -26.71 -0.37
CA VAL A 26 6.72 -25.98 -1.25
C VAL A 26 6.50 -24.63 -0.58
N VAL A 27 7.26 -23.63 -1.03
CA VAL A 27 6.96 -22.23 -0.72
C VAL A 27 5.63 -21.92 -1.41
N THR A 28 4.54 -22.08 -0.69
CA THR A 28 3.23 -21.58 -1.13
C THR A 28 3.34 -20.06 -1.12
N GLU A 29 3.38 -19.44 -2.31
CA GLU A 29 3.10 -18.02 -2.45
C GLU A 29 1.70 -17.78 -1.84
N GLU A 30 1.65 -17.22 -0.63
CA GLU A 30 0.41 -16.79 -0.01
C GLU A 30 -0.21 -15.70 -0.89
N LYS A 31 -1.19 -16.12 -1.67
CA LYS A 31 -2.07 -15.23 -2.43
C LYS A 31 -2.76 -14.34 -1.40
N SER A 32 -2.28 -13.07 -1.28
CA SER A 32 -2.87 -12.06 -0.40
C SER A 32 -4.40 -12.09 -0.54
N THR A 33 -5.09 -12.47 0.52
CA THR A 33 -6.55 -12.57 0.49
C THR A 33 -7.17 -11.18 0.45
N ALA A 34 -8.41 -11.05 -0.03
CA ALA A 34 -9.14 -9.78 -0.06
C ALA A 34 -9.20 -9.11 1.33
N ALA A 35 -9.23 -9.91 2.41
CA ALA A 35 -9.21 -9.44 3.80
C ALA A 35 -7.87 -8.79 4.16
N ASP A 36 -6.73 -9.35 3.75
CA ASP A 36 -5.40 -8.79 3.99
C ASP A 36 -5.21 -7.46 3.25
N THR A 37 -5.74 -7.36 2.03
CA THR A 37 -5.75 -6.10 1.26
C THR A 37 -6.61 -5.02 1.93
N LEU A 38 -7.76 -5.39 2.54
CA LEU A 38 -8.60 -4.45 3.28
C LEU A 38 -7.90 -3.93 4.54
N ILE A 39 -7.28 -4.80 5.32
CA ILE A 39 -6.51 -4.43 6.52
C ILE A 39 -5.39 -3.46 6.16
N ARG A 40 -4.69 -3.67 5.04
CA ARG A 40 -3.64 -2.76 4.59
C ARG A 40 -4.16 -1.38 4.20
N ARG A 41 -5.33 -1.29 3.57
CA ARG A 41 -5.95 -0.01 3.17
C ARG A 41 -6.38 0.81 4.37
N ASP A 42 -7.03 0.20 5.34
CA ASP A 42 -7.42 0.85 6.59
C ASP A 42 -6.18 1.34 7.36
N ALA A 43 -5.15 0.52 7.49
CA ALA A 43 -3.91 0.89 8.16
C ALA A 43 -3.21 2.10 7.49
N VAL A 44 -3.25 2.19 6.15
CA VAL A 44 -2.72 3.35 5.39
C VAL A 44 -3.45 4.63 5.80
N ILE A 45 -4.78 4.58 5.90
CA ILE A 45 -5.59 5.75 6.23
C ILE A 45 -5.45 6.14 7.70
N ASP A 46 -5.43 5.18 8.61
CA ASP A 46 -5.21 5.46 10.03
C ASP A 46 -3.83 6.09 10.26
N PHE A 47 -2.81 5.58 9.59
CA PHE A 47 -1.48 6.20 9.61
C PHE A 47 -1.50 7.62 9.05
N ALA A 48 -2.16 7.85 7.92
CA ALA A 48 -2.26 9.17 7.30
C ALA A 48 -2.97 10.18 8.22
N LYS A 49 -4.03 9.78 8.92
CA LYS A 49 -4.79 10.62 9.85
C LYS A 49 -3.97 11.13 11.04
N ASN A 50 -2.90 10.44 11.46
CA ASN A 50 -2.00 10.91 12.52
C ASN A 50 -1.28 12.21 12.17
N TYR A 51 -1.28 12.60 10.90
CA TYR A 51 -0.63 13.83 10.42
C TYR A 51 -1.62 14.97 10.12
N LEU A 52 -2.91 14.83 10.46
CA LEU A 52 -3.87 15.91 10.35
C LEU A 52 -3.38 17.16 11.09
N GLY A 53 -3.49 18.32 10.46
CA GLY A 53 -3.01 19.60 10.99
C GLY A 53 -1.51 19.88 10.80
N LYS A 54 -0.68 18.91 10.36
CA LYS A 54 0.72 19.17 10.02
C LYS A 54 0.81 20.24 8.93
N PRO A 55 1.74 21.22 9.05
CA PRO A 55 1.77 22.36 8.14
C PRO A 55 2.10 21.97 6.71
N TYR A 56 1.58 22.74 5.76
CA TYR A 56 2.03 22.67 4.38
C TYR A 56 3.42 23.29 4.24
N CYS A 57 4.35 22.55 3.64
CA CYS A 57 5.70 22.98 3.34
C CYS A 57 6.06 22.58 1.91
N TYR A 58 6.28 23.56 1.02
CA TYR A 58 6.63 23.27 -0.38
C TYR A 58 7.92 22.44 -0.48
N SER A 59 7.91 21.39 -1.32
CA SER A 59 8.99 20.40 -1.48
C SER A 59 9.38 19.61 -0.23
N CYS A 60 8.56 19.63 0.82
CA CYS A 60 8.79 18.84 2.02
C CYS A 60 8.07 17.49 1.99
N SER A 61 8.70 16.47 2.63
CA SER A 61 8.14 15.14 2.87
C SER A 61 8.52 14.62 4.25
N ASN A 62 8.52 15.47 5.25
CA ASN A 62 9.00 15.19 6.61
C ASN A 62 8.01 15.72 7.64
N PRO A 63 7.53 14.91 8.60
CA PRO A 63 6.56 15.32 9.61
C PRO A 63 7.04 16.46 10.53
N ASP A 64 8.36 16.65 10.67
CA ASP A 64 8.91 17.71 11.52
C ASP A 64 8.82 19.10 10.86
N LYS A 65 8.95 19.12 9.52
CA LYS A 65 8.87 20.35 8.71
C LYS A 65 7.50 20.60 8.09
N GLY A 66 6.76 19.53 7.87
CA GLY A 66 5.51 19.53 7.13
C GLY A 66 5.60 18.82 5.78
N PHE A 67 4.57 18.96 4.96
CA PHE A 67 4.42 18.24 3.70
C PHE A 67 3.93 19.14 2.58
N ASP A 68 4.41 18.90 1.34
CA ASP A 68 3.62 19.22 0.16
C ASP A 68 2.67 18.06 -0.17
N CYS A 69 1.81 18.21 -1.19
CA CYS A 69 0.79 17.23 -1.50
C CYS A 69 1.36 15.84 -1.84
N SER A 70 2.33 15.77 -2.74
CA SER A 70 2.94 14.50 -3.14
C SER A 70 3.95 13.99 -2.12
N GLY A 71 4.61 14.86 -1.37
CA GLY A 71 5.47 14.48 -0.24
C GLY A 71 4.69 13.81 0.88
N PHE A 72 3.47 14.28 1.17
CA PHE A 72 2.57 13.62 2.11
C PHE A 72 2.18 12.22 1.62
N VAL A 73 1.69 12.11 0.39
CA VAL A 73 1.31 10.83 -0.22
C VAL A 73 2.50 9.86 -0.22
N GLN A 74 3.68 10.32 -0.66
CA GLN A 74 4.87 9.48 -0.67
C GLN A 74 5.28 9.03 0.74
N TYR A 75 5.25 9.91 1.72
CA TYR A 75 5.59 9.59 3.10
C TYR A 75 4.67 8.51 3.67
N VAL A 76 3.35 8.63 3.45
CA VAL A 76 2.36 7.64 3.89
C VAL A 76 2.64 6.28 3.26
N TYR A 77 2.73 6.20 1.93
CA TYR A 77 2.90 4.92 1.24
C TYR A 77 4.26 4.27 1.47
N LYS A 78 5.32 5.06 1.63
CA LYS A 78 6.65 4.56 1.97
C LYS A 78 6.65 3.79 3.29
N ASN A 79 5.83 4.18 4.28
CA ASN A 79 5.70 3.46 5.55
C ASN A 79 5.12 2.05 5.38
N PHE A 80 4.45 1.78 4.26
CA PHE A 80 3.88 0.47 3.91
C PHE A 80 4.66 -0.23 2.78
N ASN A 81 5.88 0.21 2.48
CA ASN A 81 6.71 -0.31 1.39
C ASN A 81 6.02 -0.28 0.01
N ILE A 82 5.15 0.70 -0.21
CA ILE A 82 4.48 0.93 -1.49
C ILE A 82 5.19 2.09 -2.19
N PRO A 83 5.90 1.85 -3.31
CA PRO A 83 6.59 2.89 -4.04
C PRO A 83 5.59 3.77 -4.80
N VAL A 84 5.67 5.09 -4.58
CA VAL A 84 4.91 6.09 -5.34
C VAL A 84 5.82 7.28 -5.70
N PRO A 85 5.52 8.03 -6.75
CA PRO A 85 6.35 9.14 -7.19
C PRO A 85 6.50 10.25 -6.13
N ARG A 86 7.63 10.96 -6.18
CA ARG A 86 7.85 12.15 -5.34
C ARG A 86 7.11 13.37 -5.88
N SER A 87 7.02 13.52 -7.18
CA SER A 87 6.37 14.67 -7.82
C SER A 87 4.92 14.39 -8.19
N SER A 88 4.02 15.35 -7.92
CA SER A 88 2.61 15.22 -8.31
C SER A 88 2.42 15.05 -9.82
N SER A 89 3.26 15.64 -10.65
CA SER A 89 3.20 15.52 -12.11
C SER A 89 3.38 14.10 -12.62
N GLU A 90 4.15 13.27 -11.92
CA GLU A 90 4.44 11.89 -12.33
C GLU A 90 3.24 10.95 -12.12
N TYR A 91 2.29 11.32 -11.25
CA TYR A 91 1.07 10.51 -11.02
C TYR A 91 0.15 10.45 -12.24
N GLY A 92 0.30 11.36 -13.19
CA GLY A 92 -0.40 11.29 -14.46
C GLY A 92 -0.04 10.08 -15.31
N ALA A 93 1.19 9.58 -15.17
CA ALA A 93 1.75 8.49 -15.96
C ALA A 93 1.59 7.10 -15.33
N ILE A 94 1.26 7.00 -14.04
CA ILE A 94 1.15 5.72 -13.33
C ILE A 94 -0.30 5.31 -13.10
N GLY A 95 -0.53 4.00 -13.06
CA GLY A 95 -1.83 3.39 -12.74
C GLY A 95 -2.93 3.65 -13.78
N ALA A 96 -3.79 2.67 -13.99
CA ALA A 96 -5.00 2.83 -14.79
C ALA A 96 -6.01 3.73 -14.06
N SER A 97 -6.80 4.51 -14.82
CA SER A 97 -7.89 5.29 -14.26
C SER A 97 -9.02 4.38 -13.78
N LEU A 98 -9.37 4.50 -12.51
CA LEU A 98 -10.54 3.81 -11.95
C LEU A 98 -11.83 4.56 -12.28
N LYS A 99 -12.92 3.83 -12.40
CA LYS A 99 -14.27 4.41 -12.44
C LYS A 99 -14.73 4.77 -11.03
N PRO A 100 -15.61 5.78 -10.85
CA PRO A 100 -16.06 6.19 -9.52
C PRO A 100 -16.65 5.06 -8.66
N GLU A 101 -17.35 4.10 -9.26
CA GLU A 101 -17.92 2.93 -8.59
C GLU A 101 -16.88 1.96 -8.03
N ASP A 102 -15.64 2.03 -8.53
CA ASP A 102 -14.53 1.16 -8.13
C ASP A 102 -13.61 1.81 -7.08
N PHE A 103 -13.87 3.07 -6.70
CA PHE A 103 -13.04 3.79 -5.73
C PHE A 103 -13.03 3.10 -4.37
N LYS A 104 -11.84 2.97 -3.79
CA LYS A 104 -11.61 2.38 -2.47
C LYS A 104 -10.81 3.32 -1.58
N ILE A 105 -10.96 3.15 -0.26
CA ILE A 105 -10.04 3.80 0.69
C ILE A 105 -8.60 3.42 0.36
N GLY A 106 -7.68 4.37 0.48
CA GLY A 106 -6.29 4.18 0.09
C GLY A 106 -6.02 4.33 -1.42
N ASP A 107 -7.00 4.63 -2.28
CA ASP A 107 -6.72 5.02 -3.66
C ASP A 107 -6.22 6.46 -3.73
N VAL A 108 -5.43 6.77 -4.74
CA VAL A 108 -4.87 8.12 -4.93
C VAL A 108 -5.68 8.89 -5.94
N LEU A 109 -6.20 10.03 -5.51
CA LEU A 109 -6.83 11.02 -6.37
C LEU A 109 -5.77 11.94 -6.97
N VAL A 110 -5.83 12.15 -8.27
CA VAL A 110 -4.93 12.98 -9.07
C VAL A 110 -5.71 14.15 -9.64
N PHE A 111 -5.18 15.36 -9.52
CA PHE A 111 -5.84 16.58 -9.95
C PHE A 111 -4.93 17.45 -10.80
N TYR A 112 -5.52 18.20 -11.72
CA TYR A 112 -4.85 19.31 -12.38
C TYR A 112 -4.42 20.40 -11.40
N GLY A 113 -3.41 21.18 -11.76
CA GLY A 113 -2.92 22.29 -10.98
C GLY A 113 -3.98 23.39 -10.76
N TYR A 114 -3.90 24.10 -9.64
CA TYR A 114 -4.83 25.19 -9.34
C TYR A 114 -4.70 26.36 -10.35
N ARG A 115 -3.46 26.69 -10.73
CA ARG A 115 -3.16 27.79 -11.67
C ARG A 115 -3.06 27.33 -13.11
N ASN A 116 -2.84 26.06 -13.33
CA ASN A 116 -2.68 25.47 -14.65
C ASN A 116 -3.50 24.18 -14.74
N SER A 117 -4.62 24.24 -15.47
CA SER A 117 -5.54 23.13 -15.67
C SER A 117 -5.09 22.13 -16.75
N THR A 118 -3.90 22.32 -17.35
CA THR A 118 -3.36 21.43 -18.38
C THR A 118 -2.26 20.50 -17.85
N SER A 119 -1.77 20.72 -16.64
CA SER A 119 -0.75 19.89 -16.00
C SER A 119 -1.19 19.38 -14.63
N ILE A 120 -0.78 18.15 -14.30
CA ILE A 120 -1.03 17.58 -12.97
C ILE A 120 -0.26 18.39 -11.93
N GLY A 121 -0.95 18.76 -10.86
CA GLY A 121 -0.38 19.63 -9.82
C GLY A 121 -0.83 19.32 -8.40
N HIS A 122 -1.68 18.30 -8.18
CA HIS A 122 -2.12 17.94 -6.84
C HIS A 122 -2.53 16.47 -6.74
N VAL A 123 -2.34 15.89 -5.55
CA VAL A 123 -2.71 14.52 -5.21
C VAL A 123 -3.20 14.43 -3.77
N GLY A 124 -4.03 13.40 -3.49
CA GLY A 124 -4.49 13.06 -2.15
C GLY A 124 -4.94 11.60 -2.07
N ILE A 125 -5.21 11.10 -0.88
CA ILE A 125 -5.54 9.70 -0.60
C ILE A 125 -7.00 9.61 -0.19
N ILE A 126 -7.81 8.75 -0.82
CA ILE A 126 -9.21 8.53 -0.41
C ILE A 126 -9.24 7.96 1.01
N CYS A 127 -9.93 8.64 1.92
CA CYS A 127 -10.15 8.21 3.30
C CYS A 127 -11.60 7.79 3.61
N GLU A 128 -12.55 8.17 2.77
CA GLU A 128 -13.94 7.66 2.76
C GLU A 128 -14.34 7.46 1.30
N ALA A 129 -14.60 6.23 0.88
CA ALA A 129 -14.93 5.90 -0.50
C ALA A 129 -16.44 5.92 -0.73
N ASN A 130 -16.88 6.78 -1.65
CA ASN A 130 -18.27 6.93 -2.08
C ASN A 130 -18.32 7.55 -3.49
N GLY A 131 -17.66 6.92 -4.47
CA GLY A 131 -17.55 7.43 -5.83
C GLY A 131 -17.08 8.88 -5.88
N MET A 132 -17.74 9.72 -6.66
CA MET A 132 -17.41 11.15 -6.73
C MET A 132 -17.76 11.94 -5.44
N SER A 133 -18.49 11.35 -4.49
CA SER A 133 -18.73 11.92 -3.16
C SER A 133 -17.73 11.44 -2.10
N SER A 134 -16.62 10.85 -2.52
CA SER A 134 -15.54 10.43 -1.63
C SER A 134 -14.91 11.60 -0.90
N LYS A 135 -14.37 11.32 0.30
CA LYS A 135 -13.47 12.24 1.00
C LYS A 135 -12.04 11.78 0.88
N PHE A 136 -11.11 12.72 0.90
CA PHE A 136 -9.69 12.43 0.78
C PHE A 136 -8.84 13.30 1.69
N ILE A 137 -7.75 12.71 2.18
CA ILE A 137 -6.74 13.37 3.01
C ILE A 137 -5.57 13.82 2.14
N HIS A 138 -5.12 15.06 2.32
CA HIS A 138 -4.05 15.63 1.53
C HIS A 138 -3.37 16.81 2.23
N ALA A 139 -2.14 17.17 1.85
CA ALA A 139 -1.52 18.41 2.27
C ALA A 139 -1.96 19.55 1.33
N SER A 140 -2.75 20.48 1.87
CA SER A 140 -3.34 21.60 1.14
C SER A 140 -2.47 22.85 1.22
N SER A 141 -2.18 23.47 0.07
CA SER A 141 -1.56 24.80 -0.03
C SER A 141 -2.57 25.96 -0.01
N GLY A 142 -3.87 25.65 0.12
CA GLY A 142 -4.97 26.61 0.11
C GLY A 142 -5.07 27.44 1.40
N LYS A 143 -6.29 27.90 1.75
CA LYS A 143 -6.54 28.72 2.94
C LYS A 143 -6.05 28.04 4.24
N VAL A 144 -6.31 26.72 4.37
CA VAL A 144 -5.76 25.93 5.46
C VAL A 144 -4.46 25.30 4.97
N LYS A 145 -3.34 25.89 5.32
CA LYS A 145 -2.01 25.45 4.91
C LYS A 145 -1.56 24.24 5.74
N GLY A 146 -2.07 23.04 5.42
CA GLY A 146 -1.74 21.83 6.18
C GLY A 146 -2.41 20.59 5.66
N VAL A 147 -2.20 19.47 6.37
CA VAL A 147 -2.86 18.19 6.11
C VAL A 147 -4.31 18.27 6.59
N ILE A 148 -5.23 18.11 5.66
CA ILE A 148 -6.68 18.21 5.90
C ILE A 148 -7.44 17.11 5.14
N ILE A 149 -8.71 16.92 5.51
CA ILE A 149 -9.67 16.15 4.73
C ILE A 149 -10.55 17.11 3.92
N SER A 150 -10.78 16.78 2.66
CA SER A 150 -11.63 17.52 1.74
C SER A 150 -12.60 16.59 1.02
N GLU A 151 -13.69 17.16 0.49
CA GLU A 151 -14.68 16.45 -0.30
C GLU A 151 -14.35 16.53 -1.80
N LEU A 152 -14.35 15.39 -2.49
CA LEU A 152 -14.08 15.32 -3.93
C LEU A 152 -15.17 16.02 -4.74
N ASN A 153 -16.43 15.96 -4.28
CA ASN A 153 -17.58 16.59 -4.95
C ASN A 153 -17.67 18.11 -4.75
N SER A 154 -16.73 18.73 -4.01
CA SER A 154 -16.68 20.19 -3.98
C SER A 154 -16.36 20.75 -5.36
N GLU A 155 -16.95 21.90 -5.73
CA GLU A 155 -16.78 22.52 -7.05
C GLU A 155 -15.30 22.63 -7.47
N MET A 156 -14.44 23.02 -6.53
CA MET A 156 -13.00 23.18 -6.80
C MET A 156 -12.32 21.86 -7.16
N TYR A 157 -12.61 20.78 -6.46
CA TYR A 157 -11.95 19.50 -6.72
C TYR A 157 -12.58 18.74 -7.89
N THR A 158 -13.91 18.77 -8.03
CA THR A 158 -14.60 18.18 -9.20
C THR A 158 -14.07 18.76 -10.51
N ARG A 159 -13.94 20.09 -10.61
CA ARG A 159 -13.43 20.76 -11.82
C ARG A 159 -11.99 20.39 -12.16
N ARG A 160 -11.17 20.05 -11.15
CA ARG A 160 -9.75 19.73 -11.30
C ARG A 160 -9.48 18.23 -11.32
N PHE A 161 -10.47 17.39 -11.08
CA PHE A 161 -10.29 15.95 -11.06
C PHE A 161 -9.78 15.43 -12.40
N TYR A 162 -8.68 14.68 -12.36
CA TYR A 162 -8.09 14.06 -13.54
C TYR A 162 -8.38 12.56 -13.56
N LYS A 163 -7.97 11.82 -12.50
CA LYS A 163 -8.24 10.39 -12.34
C LYS A 163 -8.07 9.93 -10.89
N CYS A 164 -8.55 8.73 -10.63
CA CYS A 164 -8.24 7.96 -9.42
C CYS A 164 -7.43 6.72 -9.81
N ILE A 165 -6.45 6.34 -9.01
CA ILE A 165 -5.58 5.17 -9.26
C ILE A 165 -5.44 4.32 -8.00
N ASP A 166 -5.44 2.99 -8.17
CA ASP A 166 -5.07 2.03 -7.12
C ASP A 166 -3.55 1.82 -7.14
N VAL A 167 -2.88 2.16 -6.05
CA VAL A 167 -1.43 1.94 -5.88
C VAL A 167 -1.13 0.79 -4.92
N ILE A 168 -2.14 0.22 -4.28
CA ILE A 168 -2.03 -0.87 -3.30
C ILE A 168 -2.20 -2.24 -3.98
N GLY A 169 -3.18 -2.36 -4.87
CA GLY A 169 -3.51 -3.62 -5.56
C GLY A 169 -2.67 -3.92 -6.80
N ASN A 170 -1.86 -2.96 -7.27
CA ASN A 170 -1.02 -3.12 -8.46
C ASN A 170 0.37 -3.68 -8.08
N LYS A 171 0.41 -4.94 -7.60
CA LYS A 171 1.63 -5.74 -7.53
C LYS A 171 1.55 -6.92 -8.47
#